data_d6ea8e0466ef88b864afbdf5d526fea1
#
_entry.id   d6ea8e0466ef88b864afbdf5d526fea1
#
_cell.length_a   1.000
_cell.length_b   1.000
_cell.length_c   1.000
_cell.angle_alpha   90.00
_cell.angle_beta   90.00
_cell.angle_gamma   90.00
#
_symmetry.space_group_name_H-M   'P 1'
#
loop_
_entity.id
_entity.type
_entity.pdbx_description
1 polymer ?
#
loop_
_entity_poly.entity_id
_entity_poly.type
_entity_poly.pdbx_seq_one_letter_code
_entity_poly.pdbx_strand_id
1 'polypeptide(L)'
;KNPAYFNPVREPERVQERRNVVLDLMVKGGYLSAAESESLKLTDLGLHFRRIDHKDGQAAYLREYLRRIMMAEKPNRKDYMAWQEQQYYQDSLSWEKDPLYGWCKKNTKRDGSNYNIYTDGLRIITTIDSRMQQDAEEAVYGHVANYLQKQFNKEKKESANFPYTSSISQTQLRS
;
A
#
# COMPACT_ATOMS: atom_id res chain seq x y z
N LYS A 1 11.14 -16.49 -16.36
CA LYS A 1 9.88 -17.13 -16.73
C LYS A 1 8.79 -16.15 -16.38
N ASN A 2 7.60 -16.25 -16.93
CA ASN A 2 6.60 -15.17 -16.91
C ASN A 2 5.72 -15.23 -15.65
N PRO A 3 5.94 -14.41 -14.59
CA PRO A 3 5.16 -14.45 -13.37
C PRO A 3 3.72 -13.93 -13.55
N ALA A 4 3.47 -13.09 -14.53
CA ALA A 4 2.12 -12.62 -14.84
C ALA A 4 1.26 -13.73 -15.46
N TYR A 5 1.86 -14.56 -16.33
CA TYR A 5 1.19 -15.68 -16.98
C TYR A 5 0.84 -16.83 -16.01
N PHE A 6 1.68 -17.03 -14.99
CA PHE A 6 1.48 -18.02 -13.93
C PHE A 6 1.09 -17.37 -12.60
N ASN A 7 0.25 -16.35 -12.64
CA ASN A 7 -0.27 -15.73 -11.44
C ASN A 7 -1.42 -16.58 -10.87
N PRO A 8 -1.28 -17.18 -9.68
CA PRO A 8 -2.28 -18.10 -9.14
C PRO A 8 -3.62 -17.45 -8.79
N VAL A 9 -3.64 -16.13 -8.60
CA VAL A 9 -4.86 -15.37 -8.33
C VAL A 9 -5.66 -15.08 -9.61
N ARG A 10 -4.94 -14.84 -10.73
CA ARG A 10 -5.58 -14.51 -12.01
C ARG A 10 -5.85 -15.72 -12.89
N GLU A 11 -4.93 -16.70 -12.86
CA GLU A 11 -4.90 -17.85 -13.74
C GLU A 11 -4.67 -19.14 -12.93
N PRO A 12 -5.59 -19.50 -12.00
CA PRO A 12 -5.42 -20.65 -11.11
C PRO A 12 -5.28 -21.97 -11.87
N GLU A 13 -6.03 -22.15 -12.95
CA GLU A 13 -6.01 -23.38 -13.77
C GLU A 13 -4.63 -23.62 -14.39
N ARG A 14 -4.02 -22.60 -14.98
CA ARG A 14 -2.66 -22.68 -15.56
C ARG A 14 -1.60 -23.00 -14.50
N VAL A 15 -1.77 -22.46 -13.32
CA VAL A 15 -0.85 -22.74 -12.20
C VAL A 15 -1.03 -24.18 -11.73
N GLN A 16 -2.25 -24.68 -11.66
CA GLN A 16 -2.56 -26.05 -11.31
C GLN A 16 -1.96 -27.03 -12.34
N GLU A 17 -2.14 -26.79 -13.64
CA GLU A 17 -1.51 -27.57 -14.71
C GLU A 17 0.02 -27.56 -14.58
N ARG A 18 0.62 -26.40 -14.34
CA ARG A 18 2.07 -26.29 -14.13
C ARG A 18 2.55 -27.03 -12.90
N ARG A 19 1.82 -26.97 -11.79
CA ARG A 19 2.07 -27.78 -10.58
C ARG A 19 2.05 -29.26 -10.92
N ASN A 20 1.04 -29.72 -11.63
CA ASN A 20 0.87 -31.12 -11.98
C ASN A 20 2.05 -31.64 -12.83
N VAL A 21 2.52 -30.85 -13.81
CA VAL A 21 3.74 -31.18 -14.58
C VAL A 21 4.96 -31.29 -13.67
N VAL A 22 5.09 -30.43 -12.65
CA VAL A 22 6.21 -30.53 -11.70
C VAL A 22 6.10 -31.78 -10.83
N LEU A 23 4.89 -32.15 -10.39
CA LEU A 23 4.66 -33.39 -9.64
C LEU A 23 5.06 -34.64 -10.49
N ASP A 24 4.72 -34.67 -11.77
CA ASP A 24 5.14 -35.74 -12.67
C ASP A 24 6.67 -35.82 -12.85
N LEU A 25 7.32 -34.69 -12.91
CA LEU A 25 8.80 -34.64 -12.97
C LEU A 25 9.44 -35.13 -11.66
N MET A 26 8.80 -34.84 -10.51
CA MET A 26 9.24 -35.35 -9.21
C MET A 26 9.13 -36.88 -9.12
N VAL A 27 8.05 -37.45 -9.69
CA VAL A 27 7.92 -38.92 -9.80
C VAL A 27 9.03 -39.49 -10.68
N LYS A 28 9.30 -38.91 -11.84
CA LYS A 28 10.39 -39.32 -12.75
C LYS A 28 11.77 -39.20 -12.10
N GLY A 29 11.97 -38.24 -11.23
CA GLY A 29 13.21 -38.03 -10.47
C GLY A 29 13.34 -38.90 -9.21
N GLY A 30 12.33 -39.73 -8.89
CA GLY A 30 12.34 -40.59 -7.71
C GLY A 30 12.11 -39.86 -6.38
N TYR A 31 11.63 -38.58 -6.41
CA TYR A 31 11.37 -37.78 -5.22
C TYR A 31 9.94 -37.97 -4.67
N LEU A 32 9.06 -38.55 -5.48
CA LEU A 32 7.65 -38.78 -5.13
C LEU A 32 7.19 -40.11 -5.71
N SER A 33 6.32 -40.83 -5.04
CA SER A 33 5.67 -42.02 -5.60
C SER A 33 4.53 -41.60 -6.54
N ALA A 34 4.17 -42.47 -7.49
CA ALA A 34 3.08 -42.21 -8.42
C ALA A 34 1.73 -41.99 -7.70
N ALA A 35 1.45 -42.78 -6.66
CA ALA A 35 0.23 -42.69 -5.87
C ALA A 35 0.13 -41.34 -5.11
N GLU A 36 1.23 -40.89 -4.52
CA GLU A 36 1.28 -39.57 -3.87
C GLU A 36 1.09 -38.43 -4.87
N SER A 37 1.70 -38.52 -6.06
CA SER A 37 1.53 -37.54 -7.12
C SER A 37 0.06 -37.41 -7.53
N GLU A 38 -0.62 -38.53 -7.78
CA GLU A 38 -2.05 -38.51 -8.15
C GLU A 38 -2.92 -37.93 -7.03
N SER A 39 -2.64 -38.26 -5.78
CA SER A 39 -3.32 -37.66 -4.63
C SER A 39 -3.13 -36.15 -4.56
N LEU A 40 -1.88 -35.66 -4.75
CA LEU A 40 -1.56 -34.24 -4.72
C LEU A 40 -2.16 -33.45 -5.89
N LYS A 41 -2.31 -34.06 -7.06
CA LYS A 41 -2.96 -33.43 -8.22
C LYS A 41 -4.44 -33.14 -7.97
N LEU A 42 -5.12 -33.94 -7.15
CA LEU A 42 -6.51 -33.74 -6.78
C LEU A 42 -6.71 -32.63 -5.73
N THR A 43 -5.64 -32.23 -5.03
CA THR A 43 -5.73 -31.15 -4.03
C THR A 43 -5.86 -29.79 -4.70
N ASP A 44 -6.61 -28.89 -4.08
CA ASP A 44 -6.68 -27.49 -4.49
C ASP A 44 -5.33 -26.77 -4.30
N LEU A 45 -5.14 -25.62 -4.90
CA LEU A 45 -3.94 -24.81 -4.77
C LEU A 45 -3.72 -24.27 -3.35
N GLY A 46 -4.75 -24.27 -2.51
CA GLY A 46 -4.68 -23.79 -1.12
C GLY A 46 -4.25 -22.34 -1.00
N LEU A 47 -4.70 -21.49 -1.92
CA LEU A 47 -4.30 -20.09 -1.96
C LEU A 47 -4.99 -19.31 -0.83
N HIS A 48 -4.18 -18.77 0.08
CA HIS A 48 -4.59 -17.80 1.10
C HIS A 48 -4.03 -16.42 0.76
N PHE A 49 -4.29 -15.95 -0.48
CA PHE A 49 -3.80 -14.64 -0.90
C PHE A 49 -4.62 -13.53 -0.22
N ARG A 50 -3.95 -12.73 0.60
CA ARG A 50 -4.46 -11.46 1.13
C ARG A 50 -3.60 -10.34 0.57
N ARG A 51 -4.21 -9.47 -0.21
CA ARG A 51 -3.53 -8.23 -0.61
C ARG A 51 -3.39 -7.35 0.64
N ILE A 52 -2.17 -7.14 1.07
CA ILE A 52 -1.86 -6.18 2.13
C ILE A 52 -1.49 -4.88 1.43
N ASP A 53 -2.32 -3.86 1.59
CA ASP A 53 -2.05 -2.50 1.13
C ASP A 53 -1.43 -1.69 2.28
N HIS A 54 -0.70 -0.63 1.95
CA HIS A 54 -0.19 0.34 2.93
C HIS A 54 -1.33 1.03 3.73
N LYS A 55 -2.56 0.97 3.23
CA LYS A 55 -3.79 1.46 3.89
C LYS A 55 -4.38 0.46 4.88
N ASP A 56 -3.96 -0.81 4.83
CA ASP A 56 -4.48 -1.85 5.72
C ASP A 56 -3.78 -1.82 7.07
N GLY A 57 -4.53 -2.11 8.15
CA GLY A 57 -4.05 -2.15 9.53
C GLY A 57 -4.07 -0.81 10.23
N GLN A 58 -3.79 -0.84 11.53
CA GLN A 58 -3.87 0.31 12.44
C GLN A 58 -2.91 1.45 12.04
N ALA A 59 -3.32 2.67 12.34
CA ALA A 59 -2.54 3.89 12.15
C ALA A 59 -2.00 4.06 10.72
N ALA A 60 -2.80 3.74 9.70
CA ALA A 60 -2.40 3.82 8.29
C ALA A 60 -1.89 5.21 7.91
N TYR A 61 -2.52 6.28 8.39
CA TYR A 61 -2.11 7.67 8.16
C TYR A 61 -0.76 7.98 8.80
N LEU A 62 -0.51 7.53 10.04
CA LEU A 62 0.78 7.72 10.69
C LEU A 62 1.89 6.98 9.94
N ARG A 63 1.66 5.74 9.52
CA ARG A 63 2.64 4.96 8.75
C ARG A 63 2.99 5.64 7.44
N GLU A 64 2.00 6.17 6.73
CA GLU A 64 2.21 6.90 5.49
C GLU A 64 2.92 8.24 5.74
N TYR A 65 2.58 8.95 6.82
CA TYR A 65 3.26 10.16 7.24
C TYR A 65 4.75 9.89 7.53
N LEU A 66 5.04 8.87 8.36
CA LEU A 66 6.42 8.46 8.67
C LEU A 66 7.20 8.05 7.42
N ARG A 67 6.58 7.27 6.53
CA ARG A 67 7.17 6.91 5.26
C ARG A 67 7.58 8.15 4.47
N ARG A 68 6.66 9.10 4.32
CA ARG A 68 6.88 10.32 3.55
C ARG A 68 8.01 11.16 4.11
N ILE A 69 8.01 11.42 5.42
CA ILE A 69 9.04 12.27 6.03
C ILE A 69 10.40 11.59 6.09
N MET A 70 10.47 10.30 6.45
CA MET A 70 11.74 9.58 6.56
C MET A 70 12.42 9.34 5.21
N MET A 71 11.64 9.19 4.14
CA MET A 71 12.17 9.01 2.79
C MET A 71 12.32 10.33 2.00
N ALA A 72 11.95 11.46 2.60
CA ALA A 72 12.07 12.75 1.94
C ALA A 72 13.50 13.01 1.45
N GLU A 73 13.60 13.64 0.30
CA GLU A 73 14.88 14.06 -0.27
C GLU A 73 15.21 15.50 0.16
N LYS A 74 16.50 15.88 0.05
CA LYS A 74 16.91 17.25 0.31
C LYS A 74 16.19 18.18 -0.66
N PRO A 75 15.44 19.18 -0.17
CA PRO A 75 14.72 20.09 -1.03
C PRO A 75 15.65 20.84 -1.99
N ASN A 76 15.29 20.85 -3.27
CA ASN A 76 15.98 21.60 -4.29
C ASN A 76 15.01 22.61 -4.90
N ARG A 77 15.39 23.89 -4.95
CA ARG A 77 14.53 24.98 -5.46
C ARG A 77 13.98 24.72 -6.86
N LYS A 78 14.71 23.95 -7.68
CA LYS A 78 14.30 23.63 -9.06
C LYS A 78 13.09 22.70 -9.13
N ASP A 79 12.80 21.95 -8.06
CA ASP A 79 11.71 20.98 -8.00
C ASP A 79 10.38 21.62 -7.58
N TYR A 80 10.41 22.93 -7.25
CA TYR A 80 9.25 23.72 -6.80
C TYR A 80 8.89 24.80 -7.82
N MET A 81 7.59 24.91 -8.08
CA MET A 81 7.06 25.99 -8.91
C MET A 81 7.12 27.33 -8.19
N ALA A 82 7.03 28.45 -8.93
CA ALA A 82 7.16 29.79 -8.36
C ALA A 82 6.17 30.08 -7.21
N TRP A 83 4.95 29.55 -7.30
CA TRP A 83 3.93 29.70 -6.25
C TRP A 83 4.14 28.81 -5.01
N GLN A 84 5.07 27.84 -5.06
CA GLN A 84 5.39 26.91 -3.95
C GLN A 84 6.58 27.40 -3.10
N GLU A 85 6.89 28.69 -3.12
CA GLU A 85 8.04 29.23 -2.38
C GLU A 85 7.94 28.99 -0.86
N GLN A 86 6.74 29.17 -0.31
CA GLN A 86 6.49 28.88 1.11
C GLN A 86 6.67 27.39 1.43
N GLN A 87 6.24 26.49 0.55
CA GLN A 87 6.44 25.05 0.71
C GLN A 87 7.92 24.69 0.69
N TYR A 88 8.69 25.22 -0.27
CA TYR A 88 10.13 25.03 -0.35
C TYR A 88 10.83 25.48 0.93
N TYR A 89 10.45 26.65 1.48
CA TYR A 89 10.99 27.14 2.73
C TYR A 89 10.70 26.21 3.90
N GLN A 90 9.47 25.72 4.03
CA GLN A 90 9.05 24.80 5.09
C GLN A 90 9.77 23.45 4.98
N ASP A 91 9.88 22.90 3.77
CA ASP A 91 10.58 21.64 3.54
C ASP A 91 12.09 21.78 3.82
N SER A 92 12.70 22.91 3.45
CA SER A 92 14.09 23.22 3.76
C SER A 92 14.33 23.33 5.27
N LEU A 93 13.43 24.01 5.98
CA LEU A 93 13.47 24.12 7.44
C LEU A 93 13.31 22.75 8.11
N SER A 94 12.37 21.94 7.62
CA SER A 94 12.15 20.57 8.11
C SER A 94 13.37 19.68 7.85
N TRP A 95 14.01 19.82 6.69
CA TRP A 95 15.25 19.11 6.40
C TRP A 95 16.36 19.45 7.39
N GLU A 96 16.50 20.70 7.77
CA GLU A 96 17.58 21.14 8.68
C GLU A 96 17.29 20.81 10.15
N LYS A 97 16.04 21.01 10.59
CA LYS A 97 15.69 20.98 12.01
C LYS A 97 15.02 19.69 12.47
N ASP A 98 14.29 18.98 11.60
CA ASP A 98 13.63 17.75 11.97
C ASP A 98 14.58 16.54 11.72
N PRO A 99 15.00 15.83 12.77
CA PRO A 99 15.90 14.68 12.63
C PRO A 99 15.25 13.51 11.87
N LEU A 100 13.91 13.42 11.82
CA LEU A 100 13.18 12.38 11.09
C LEU A 100 13.03 12.73 9.61
N TYR A 101 12.99 14.01 9.25
CA TYR A 101 12.80 14.42 7.87
C TYR A 101 14.06 14.08 7.04
N GLY A 102 13.86 13.17 6.06
CA GLY A 102 14.95 12.65 5.25
C GLY A 102 15.90 11.69 5.98
N TRP A 103 15.47 11.09 7.10
CA TRP A 103 16.31 10.20 7.91
C TRP A 103 16.96 9.09 7.07
N CYS A 104 16.20 8.45 6.18
CA CYS A 104 16.72 7.39 5.31
C CYS A 104 17.80 7.88 4.33
N LYS A 105 17.81 9.16 3.98
CA LYS A 105 18.77 9.78 3.08
C LYS A 105 19.99 10.37 3.80
N LYS A 106 19.76 10.86 5.02
CA LYS A 106 20.83 11.42 5.87
C LYS A 106 21.71 10.36 6.51
N ASN A 107 21.18 9.13 6.67
CA ASN A 107 21.88 8.03 7.31
C ASN A 107 22.26 6.96 6.30
N THR A 108 23.44 6.39 6.49
CA THR A 108 23.97 5.33 5.64
C THR A 108 24.25 4.06 6.45
N LYS A 109 24.09 2.92 5.81
CA LYS A 109 24.48 1.61 6.34
C LYS A 109 25.99 1.44 6.34
N ARG A 110 26.46 0.35 6.94
CA ARG A 110 27.90 0.03 6.99
C ARG A 110 28.53 -0.17 5.61
N ASP A 111 27.73 -0.56 4.61
CA ASP A 111 28.13 -0.73 3.22
C ASP A 111 28.12 0.59 2.40
N GLY A 112 27.81 1.72 3.04
CA GLY A 112 27.71 3.04 2.41
C GLY A 112 26.39 3.32 1.69
N SER A 113 25.46 2.34 1.61
CA SER A 113 24.14 2.55 1.00
C SER A 113 23.18 3.25 1.97
N ASN A 114 22.21 3.96 1.42
CA ASN A 114 21.16 4.61 2.21
C ASN A 114 20.17 3.59 2.75
N TYR A 115 19.53 3.94 3.88
CA TYR A 115 18.42 3.13 4.40
C TYR A 115 17.18 3.23 3.52
N ASN A 116 16.42 2.12 3.49
CA ASN A 116 15.12 2.05 2.83
C ASN A 116 14.09 1.47 3.82
N ILE A 117 13.03 2.22 4.08
CA ILE A 117 11.99 1.83 5.03
C ILE A 117 11.27 0.52 4.69
N TYR A 118 11.27 0.12 3.41
CA TYR A 118 10.59 -1.10 2.96
C TYR A 118 11.45 -2.36 3.01
N THR A 119 12.76 -2.21 2.87
CA THR A 119 13.64 -3.38 2.66
C THR A 119 14.60 -3.65 3.81
N ASP A 120 14.87 -2.66 4.67
CA ASP A 120 15.91 -2.77 5.69
C ASP A 120 15.40 -3.18 7.08
N GLY A 121 14.10 -3.53 7.20
CA GLY A 121 13.53 -4.06 8.44
C GLY A 121 13.61 -3.10 9.63
N LEU A 122 13.50 -1.80 9.40
CA LEU A 122 13.58 -0.77 10.45
C LEU A 122 12.48 -0.96 11.51
N ARG A 123 12.87 -0.90 12.77
CA ARG A 123 11.93 -0.88 13.90
C ARG A 123 11.68 0.55 14.32
N ILE A 124 10.46 1.06 14.10
CA ILE A 124 10.05 2.40 14.49
C ILE A 124 9.17 2.28 15.74
N ILE A 125 9.65 2.81 16.87
CA ILE A 125 8.93 2.81 18.14
C ILE A 125 8.21 4.14 18.27
N THR A 126 6.89 4.08 18.49
CA THR A 126 6.04 5.27 18.63
C THR A 126 5.40 5.31 20.01
N THR A 127 4.82 6.46 20.37
CA THR A 127 4.05 6.66 21.60
C THR A 127 2.57 6.34 21.46
N ILE A 128 2.14 5.79 20.32
CA ILE A 128 0.73 5.45 20.08
C ILE A 128 0.35 4.20 20.87
N ASP A 129 -0.73 4.29 21.64
CA ASP A 129 -1.42 3.12 22.20
C ASP A 129 -2.33 2.53 21.13
N SER A 130 -2.13 1.26 20.80
CA SER A 130 -2.85 0.57 19.72
C SER A 130 -4.34 0.43 19.99
N ARG A 131 -4.77 0.33 21.26
CA ARG A 131 -6.18 0.23 21.63
C ARG A 131 -6.89 1.57 21.45
N MET A 132 -6.28 2.64 21.97
CA MET A 132 -6.81 4.00 21.76
C MET A 132 -6.87 4.39 20.30
N GLN A 133 -5.89 3.96 19.49
CA GLN A 133 -5.89 4.18 18.05
C GLN A 133 -7.03 3.43 17.36
N GLN A 134 -7.28 2.19 17.75
CA GLN A 134 -8.39 1.41 17.23
C GLN A 134 -9.74 2.05 17.57
N ASP A 135 -9.95 2.43 18.82
CA ASP A 135 -11.18 3.09 19.27
C ASP A 135 -11.43 4.41 18.50
N ALA A 136 -10.38 5.18 18.25
CA ALA A 136 -10.44 6.41 17.47
C ALA A 136 -10.80 6.13 15.99
N GLU A 137 -10.19 5.14 15.37
CA GLU A 137 -10.49 4.76 13.98
C GLU A 137 -11.93 4.25 13.84
N GLU A 138 -12.42 3.44 14.79
CA GLU A 138 -13.79 2.96 14.81
C GLU A 138 -14.80 4.10 14.99
N ALA A 139 -14.51 5.05 15.88
CA ALA A 139 -15.37 6.22 16.13
C ALA A 139 -15.43 7.12 14.86
N VAL A 140 -14.30 7.40 14.23
CA VAL A 140 -14.25 8.18 13.00
C VAL A 140 -15.00 7.48 11.87
N TYR A 141 -14.73 6.19 11.66
CA TYR A 141 -15.43 5.42 10.62
C TYR A 141 -16.95 5.37 10.85
N GLY A 142 -17.36 5.08 12.09
CA GLY A 142 -18.76 5.04 12.46
C GLY A 142 -19.47 6.37 12.22
N HIS A 143 -18.86 7.49 12.62
CA HIS A 143 -19.45 8.81 12.43
C HIS A 143 -19.42 9.26 10.96
N VAL A 144 -18.27 9.16 10.29
CA VAL A 144 -18.13 9.65 8.92
C VAL A 144 -18.89 8.78 7.92
N ALA A 145 -18.68 7.45 7.93
CA ALA A 145 -19.30 6.57 6.94
C ALA A 145 -20.79 6.32 7.21
N ASN A 146 -21.16 6.13 8.49
CA ASN A 146 -22.53 5.74 8.83
C ASN A 146 -23.48 6.91 9.05
N TYR A 147 -22.94 8.09 9.38
CA TYR A 147 -23.78 9.27 9.62
C TYR A 147 -23.52 10.36 8.58
N LEU A 148 -22.35 10.99 8.58
CA LEU A 148 -22.08 12.16 7.72
C LEU A 148 -22.22 11.85 6.23
N GLN A 149 -21.68 10.72 5.76
CA GLN A 149 -21.78 10.34 4.35
C GLN A 149 -23.23 10.12 3.89
N LYS A 150 -24.04 9.55 4.77
CA LYS A 150 -25.48 9.36 4.47
C LYS A 150 -26.22 10.71 4.40
N GLN A 151 -25.93 11.65 5.32
CA GLN A 151 -26.53 12.98 5.29
C GLN A 151 -26.07 13.75 4.03
N PHE A 152 -24.79 13.70 3.72
CA PHE A 152 -24.25 14.34 2.50
C PHE A 152 -24.90 13.76 1.24
N ASN A 153 -25.03 12.45 1.12
CA ASN A 153 -25.68 11.83 -0.02
C ASN A 153 -27.16 12.22 -0.11
N LYS A 154 -27.86 12.33 1.03
CA LYS A 154 -29.26 12.78 1.06
C LYS A 154 -29.42 14.22 0.58
N GLU A 155 -28.59 15.12 1.07
CA GLU A 155 -28.64 16.55 0.67
C GLU A 155 -28.28 16.77 -0.81
N LYS A 156 -27.37 15.95 -1.35
CA LYS A 156 -26.85 16.12 -2.71
C LYS A 156 -27.55 15.25 -3.74
N LYS A 157 -28.49 14.40 -3.34
CA LYS A 157 -29.17 13.44 -4.23
C LYS A 157 -29.80 14.08 -5.47
N GLU A 158 -30.32 15.32 -5.32
CA GLU A 158 -30.98 16.07 -6.39
C GLU A 158 -30.03 17.00 -7.17
N SER A 159 -28.76 17.05 -6.79
CA SER A 159 -27.74 17.87 -7.48
C SER A 159 -27.32 17.19 -8.78
N ALA A 160 -27.48 17.87 -9.91
CA ALA A 160 -27.15 17.35 -11.24
C ALA A 160 -25.65 16.98 -11.37
N ASN A 161 -24.78 17.61 -10.60
CA ASN A 161 -23.33 17.47 -10.67
C ASN A 161 -22.73 16.74 -9.45
N PHE A 162 -23.57 16.05 -8.67
CA PHE A 162 -23.09 15.29 -7.51
C PHE A 162 -22.04 14.23 -7.92
N PRO A 163 -20.95 14.08 -7.16
CA PRO A 163 -20.57 14.76 -5.90
C PRO A 163 -19.82 16.10 -6.06
N TYR A 164 -19.76 16.63 -7.24
CA TYR A 164 -19.03 17.86 -7.58
C TYR A 164 -19.87 19.12 -7.35
N THR A 165 -19.23 20.26 -7.42
CA THR A 165 -19.91 21.57 -7.29
C THR A 165 -20.72 21.90 -8.54
N SER A 166 -21.74 22.75 -8.41
CA SER A 166 -22.57 23.20 -9.53
C SER A 166 -21.80 24.00 -10.60
N SER A 167 -20.58 24.46 -10.29
CA SER A 167 -19.70 25.19 -11.21
C SER A 167 -19.00 24.32 -12.26
N ILE A 168 -19.03 22.99 -12.09
CA ILE A 168 -18.41 22.05 -13.04
C ILE A 168 -19.43 21.64 -14.10
N SER A 169 -19.11 21.88 -15.37
CA SER A 169 -19.97 21.47 -16.48
C SER A 169 -19.99 19.96 -16.70
N GLN A 170 -21.09 19.44 -17.25
CA GLN A 170 -21.24 18.02 -17.61
C GLN A 170 -20.14 17.52 -18.57
N THR A 171 -19.59 18.39 -19.39
CA THR A 171 -18.49 18.08 -20.32
C THR A 171 -17.17 17.85 -19.57
N GLN A 172 -16.91 18.64 -18.53
CA GLN A 172 -15.72 18.48 -17.67
C GLN A 172 -15.77 17.25 -16.78
N LEU A 173 -16.96 16.71 -16.50
CA LEU A 173 -17.10 15.46 -15.73
C LEU A 173 -16.82 14.18 -16.55
N ARG A 174 -16.80 14.30 -17.89
CA ARG A 174 -16.61 13.17 -18.80
C ARG A 174 -15.19 13.09 -19.40
N SER A 175 -14.35 14.07 -19.16
CA SER A 175 -12.93 14.10 -19.54
C SER A 175 -12.05 13.49 -18.44
#